data_3258c3c0aa18345fe529fbb5b5153fa1
#
_entry.id   3258c3c0aa18345fe529fbb5b5153fa1
#
_cell.length_a   1.000
_cell.length_b   1.000
_cell.length_c   1.000
_cell.angle_alpha   90.00
_cell.angle_beta   90.00
_cell.angle_gamma   90.00
#
_symmetry.space_group_name_H-M   'P 1'
#
loop_
_entity.id
_entity.type
_entity.pdbx_description
1 polymer ?
#
loop_
_entity_poly.entity_id
_entity_poly.type
_entity_poly.pdbx_seq_one_letter_code
_entity_poly.pdbx_strand_id
1 'polypeptide(L)'
;MNKNIILLTSVLMLSGVSAASEQDKSVPVNLYVEATVLDYTVPESISMYVKANSNEADIDDMKITNNSKVGVIQIKNISALAVNDYTKVEDISDFSKLPMNSKKASLVFRNHDMMTDYKEVIEVDPECDETLSFTGHSNATTEIVADQPFEIIMTVGFK
;
A
#
# COMPACT_ATOMS: atom_id res chain seq x y z
N MET A 1 -27.51 11.92 35.76
CA MET A 1 -27.07 10.53 35.58
C MET A 1 -27.92 9.64 36.48
N ASN A 2 -29.02 9.10 35.98
CA ASN A 2 -29.89 8.22 36.77
C ASN A 2 -29.66 6.78 36.31
N LYS A 3 -29.11 5.98 37.25
CA LYS A 3 -29.02 4.53 37.08
C LYS A 3 -30.32 3.95 37.60
N ASN A 4 -31.16 3.46 36.68
CA ASN A 4 -32.33 2.68 37.05
C ASN A 4 -31.90 1.24 37.33
N ILE A 5 -31.89 0.91 38.62
CA ILE A 5 -31.75 -0.47 39.09
C ILE A 5 -33.15 -1.07 39.09
N ILE A 6 -33.41 -2.01 38.18
CA ILE A 6 -34.64 -2.81 38.17
C ILE A 6 -34.42 -3.97 39.15
N LEU A 7 -35.05 -3.89 40.28
CA LEU A 7 -35.09 -4.98 41.29
C LEU A 7 -36.18 -5.95 40.86
N LEU A 8 -35.80 -7.13 40.39
CA LEU A 8 -36.75 -8.19 40.07
C LEU A 8 -36.99 -9.03 41.34
N THR A 9 -38.11 -8.80 41.98
CA THR A 9 -38.56 -9.61 43.14
C THR A 9 -39.14 -10.89 42.62
N SER A 10 -38.47 -12.04 42.86
CA SER A 10 -39.00 -13.36 42.59
C SER A 10 -39.88 -13.81 43.77
N VAL A 11 -41.18 -13.95 43.52
CA VAL A 11 -42.11 -14.61 44.46
C VAL A 11 -41.96 -16.13 44.30
N LEU A 12 -41.50 -16.76 45.38
CA LEU A 12 -41.43 -18.21 45.47
C LEU A 12 -42.81 -18.74 45.89
N MET A 13 -43.53 -19.38 44.99
CA MET A 13 -44.70 -20.20 45.34
C MET A 13 -44.27 -21.67 45.41
N LEU A 14 -44.24 -22.19 46.61
CA LEU A 14 -44.02 -23.62 46.84
C LEU A 14 -45.36 -24.33 46.76
N SER A 15 -45.57 -25.20 45.78
CA SER A 15 -46.56 -26.26 45.80
C SER A 15 -46.28 -27.32 44.72
N GLY A 16 -46.06 -28.52 45.17
CA GLY A 16 -46.24 -29.72 44.37
C GLY A 16 -45.01 -30.28 43.65
N VAL A 17 -44.75 -31.53 43.91
CA VAL A 17 -43.75 -32.38 43.22
C VAL A 17 -43.80 -32.14 41.73
N SER A 18 -42.85 -31.38 41.24
CA SER A 18 -42.66 -31.19 39.80
C SER A 18 -41.38 -31.86 39.40
N ALA A 19 -41.48 -32.74 38.40
CA ALA A 19 -40.32 -33.29 37.73
C ALA A 19 -39.34 -32.12 37.42
N ALA A 20 -38.05 -32.36 37.67
CA ALA A 20 -37.03 -31.36 37.34
C ALA A 20 -37.12 -31.04 35.85
N SER A 21 -37.73 -29.92 35.53
CA SER A 21 -37.70 -29.42 34.18
C SER A 21 -36.28 -28.88 33.90
N GLU A 22 -35.63 -29.41 32.90
CA GLU A 22 -34.41 -28.82 32.38
C GLU A 22 -34.71 -27.33 32.01
N GLN A 23 -33.99 -26.42 32.63
CA GLN A 23 -34.09 -25.01 32.30
C GLN A 23 -32.89 -24.60 31.43
N ASP A 24 -33.17 -24.28 30.21
CA ASP A 24 -32.17 -23.66 29.32
C ASP A 24 -31.79 -22.28 29.88
N LYS A 25 -30.49 -22.13 30.15
CA LYS A 25 -29.93 -20.81 30.53
C LYS A 25 -29.20 -20.23 29.35
N SER A 26 -29.61 -19.08 28.94
CA SER A 26 -28.91 -18.28 27.93
C SER A 26 -27.90 -17.32 28.61
N VAL A 27 -26.67 -17.38 28.16
CA VAL A 27 -25.62 -16.45 28.59
C VAL A 27 -25.24 -15.58 27.38
N PRO A 28 -25.50 -14.28 27.39
CA PRO A 28 -25.10 -13.42 26.27
C PRO A 28 -23.58 -13.29 26.20
N VAL A 29 -23.05 -13.40 25.00
CA VAL A 29 -21.65 -13.11 24.70
C VAL A 29 -21.59 -11.74 24.03
N ASN A 30 -20.90 -10.79 24.66
CA ASN A 30 -20.67 -9.46 24.09
C ASN A 30 -19.37 -9.48 23.30
N LEU A 31 -19.44 -9.06 22.03
CA LEU A 31 -18.28 -8.92 21.15
C LEU A 31 -17.89 -7.45 21.05
N TYR A 32 -16.64 -7.15 21.32
CA TYR A 32 -16.01 -5.85 21.07
C TYR A 32 -14.90 -6.06 20.07
N VAL A 33 -14.93 -5.31 18.98
CA VAL A 33 -13.91 -5.35 17.93
C VAL A 33 -13.39 -3.93 17.72
N GLU A 34 -12.11 -3.76 17.92
CA GLU A 34 -11.44 -2.51 17.56
C GLU A 34 -11.23 -2.43 16.04
N ALA A 35 -11.22 -1.22 15.49
CA ALA A 35 -10.98 -1.01 14.08
C ALA A 35 -9.54 -1.44 13.73
N THR A 36 -9.38 -2.17 12.63
CA THR A 36 -8.06 -2.49 12.09
C THR A 36 -7.43 -1.21 11.52
N VAL A 37 -6.19 -0.94 11.93
CA VAL A 37 -5.41 0.20 11.43
C VAL A 37 -4.59 -0.26 10.23
N LEU A 38 -4.53 0.58 9.19
CA LEU A 38 -3.66 0.36 8.05
C LEU A 38 -2.19 0.56 8.49
N ASP A 39 -1.44 -0.54 8.55
CA ASP A 39 -0.04 -0.56 8.97
C ASP A 39 0.82 -1.21 7.88
N TYR A 40 1.63 -0.40 7.23
CA TYR A 40 2.54 -0.85 6.18
C TYR A 40 3.82 -0.02 6.16
N THR A 41 4.88 -0.60 5.63
CA THR A 41 6.18 0.04 5.46
C THR A 41 6.55 0.10 3.98
N VAL A 42 7.11 1.22 3.57
CA VAL A 42 7.75 1.44 2.26
C VAL A 42 9.13 2.09 2.49
N PRO A 43 10.10 1.92 1.59
CA PRO A 43 11.37 2.63 1.69
C PRO A 43 11.17 4.14 1.55
N GLU A 44 12.00 4.94 2.21
CA GLU A 44 11.98 6.41 2.12
C GLU A 44 12.40 6.89 0.72
N SER A 45 13.26 6.13 0.03
CA SER A 45 13.70 6.41 -1.33
C SER A 45 14.17 5.13 -2.00
N ILE A 46 14.20 5.15 -3.33
CA ILE A 46 14.89 4.17 -4.19
C ILE A 46 15.87 4.92 -5.08
N SER A 47 16.96 4.26 -5.47
CA SER A 47 17.96 4.86 -6.34
C SER A 47 17.69 4.53 -7.80
N MET A 48 17.94 5.48 -8.68
CA MET A 48 18.00 5.30 -10.12
C MET A 48 19.39 5.68 -10.59
N TYR A 49 20.15 4.70 -11.08
CA TYR A 49 21.53 4.88 -11.48
C TYR A 49 21.73 4.62 -12.98
N VAL A 50 22.28 5.59 -13.69
CA VAL A 50 22.63 5.47 -15.11
C VAL A 50 24.15 5.50 -15.24
N LYS A 51 24.72 4.45 -15.84
CA LYS A 51 26.16 4.33 -16.04
C LYS A 51 26.64 5.29 -17.13
N ALA A 52 27.91 5.66 -17.04
CA ALA A 52 28.55 6.45 -18.09
C ALA A 52 28.43 5.75 -19.46
N ASN A 53 28.11 6.52 -20.50
CA ASN A 53 27.88 6.03 -21.87
C ASN A 53 26.67 5.06 -22.01
N SER A 54 25.73 5.11 -21.07
CA SER A 54 24.47 4.39 -21.14
C SER A 54 23.33 5.39 -21.03
N ASN A 55 22.15 4.99 -21.49
CA ASN A 55 20.89 5.67 -21.20
C ASN A 55 19.98 4.79 -20.34
N GLU A 56 20.29 3.52 -20.22
CA GLU A 56 19.56 2.55 -19.41
C GLU A 56 19.83 2.78 -17.92
N ALA A 57 18.79 2.79 -17.14
CA ALA A 57 18.85 2.96 -15.70
C ALA A 57 18.78 1.63 -14.96
N ASP A 58 19.63 1.48 -13.98
CA ASP A 58 19.58 0.45 -12.95
C ASP A 58 18.80 1.05 -11.76
N ILE A 59 17.64 0.50 -11.41
CA ILE A 59 16.72 1.07 -10.42
C ILE A 59 16.54 0.07 -9.29
N ASP A 60 16.70 0.54 -8.04
CA ASP A 60 16.47 -0.28 -6.87
C ASP A 60 15.01 -0.72 -6.79
N ASP A 61 14.81 -1.95 -6.34
CA ASP A 61 13.48 -2.47 -6.04
C ASP A 61 12.84 -1.73 -4.86
N MET A 62 11.55 -1.44 -4.98
CA MET A 62 10.74 -0.88 -3.91
C MET A 62 9.95 -1.97 -3.21
N LYS A 63 10.28 -2.25 -1.96
CA LYS A 63 9.60 -3.26 -1.16
C LYS A 63 8.51 -2.64 -0.30
N ILE A 64 7.29 -3.20 -0.37
CA ILE A 64 6.17 -2.84 0.50
C ILE A 64 5.90 -4.01 1.43
N THR A 65 5.85 -3.73 2.72
CA THR A 65 5.55 -4.72 3.77
C THR A 65 4.20 -4.39 4.41
N ASN A 66 3.28 -5.35 4.42
CA ASN A 66 2.06 -5.27 5.22
C ASN A 66 2.39 -5.74 6.64
N ASN A 67 2.48 -4.83 7.60
CA ASN A 67 2.80 -5.14 9.00
C ASN A 67 1.59 -5.63 9.79
N SER A 68 0.38 -5.52 9.24
CA SER A 68 -0.85 -5.93 9.91
C SER A 68 -0.91 -7.44 10.03
N LYS A 69 -1.38 -7.95 11.17
CA LYS A 69 -1.66 -9.39 11.37
C LYS A 69 -2.94 -9.87 10.69
N VAL A 70 -3.82 -8.93 10.37
CA VAL A 70 -5.11 -9.19 9.73
C VAL A 70 -5.38 -8.10 8.70
N GLY A 71 -6.06 -8.46 7.63
CA GLY A 71 -6.43 -7.54 6.57
C GLY A 71 -5.38 -7.48 5.44
N VAL A 72 -5.83 -7.78 4.25
CA VAL A 72 -5.07 -7.61 3.01
C VAL A 72 -5.03 -6.14 2.66
N ILE A 73 -3.84 -5.59 2.40
CA ILE A 73 -3.73 -4.26 1.83
C ILE A 73 -3.75 -4.32 0.31
N GLN A 74 -4.28 -3.27 -0.31
CA GLN A 74 -4.33 -3.10 -1.76
C GLN A 74 -3.63 -1.82 -2.16
N ILE A 75 -2.70 -1.92 -3.11
CA ILE A 75 -2.16 -0.78 -3.84
C ILE A 75 -3.07 -0.59 -5.06
N LYS A 76 -3.85 0.50 -5.07
CA LYS A 76 -4.93 0.73 -6.04
C LYS A 76 -4.50 1.61 -7.22
N ASN A 77 -3.45 2.37 -7.02
CA ASN A 77 -2.89 3.26 -8.02
C ASN A 77 -1.41 3.50 -7.73
N ILE A 78 -0.60 3.49 -8.78
CA ILE A 78 0.80 3.92 -8.72
C ILE A 78 0.98 4.96 -9.83
N SER A 79 1.47 6.12 -9.47
CA SER A 79 1.81 7.18 -10.42
C SER A 79 3.24 7.65 -10.22
N ALA A 80 3.85 8.18 -11.27
CA ALA A 80 5.16 8.83 -11.20
C ALA A 80 5.02 10.30 -11.58
N LEU A 81 5.42 11.18 -10.68
CA LEU A 81 5.48 12.62 -10.90
C LEU A 81 6.93 13.00 -11.22
N ALA A 82 7.15 13.68 -12.35
CA ALA A 82 8.46 14.28 -12.64
C ALA A 82 8.69 15.51 -11.76
N VAL A 83 9.88 15.59 -11.17
CA VAL A 83 10.29 16.70 -10.28
C VAL A 83 11.65 17.28 -10.72
N ASN A 84 12.09 18.34 -10.10
CA ASN A 84 13.40 18.98 -10.33
C ASN A 84 13.67 19.32 -11.82
N ASP A 85 12.66 19.84 -12.51
CA ASP A 85 12.70 20.19 -13.94
C ASP A 85 12.87 19.00 -14.89
N TYR A 86 12.76 17.77 -14.41
CA TYR A 86 12.70 16.61 -15.29
C TYR A 86 11.38 16.56 -16.05
N THR A 87 11.45 16.03 -17.27
CA THR A 87 10.28 15.77 -18.10
C THR A 87 10.17 14.27 -18.33
N LYS A 88 9.00 13.70 -18.04
CA LYS A 88 8.69 12.32 -18.43
C LYS A 88 8.63 12.22 -19.95
N VAL A 89 9.22 11.18 -20.49
CA VAL A 89 9.10 10.79 -21.89
C VAL A 89 8.74 9.33 -21.99
N GLU A 90 8.09 8.94 -23.09
CA GLU A 90 7.76 7.53 -23.32
C GLU A 90 9.04 6.68 -23.37
N ASP A 91 8.99 5.49 -22.80
CA ASP A 91 10.14 4.58 -22.72
C ASP A 91 10.59 4.04 -24.09
N ILE A 92 9.72 4.06 -25.09
CA ILE A 92 10.04 3.75 -26.49
C ILE A 92 10.87 4.86 -27.18
N SER A 93 11.09 6.00 -26.55
CA SER A 93 11.88 7.10 -27.08
C SER A 93 13.32 6.65 -27.28
N ASP A 94 13.91 7.06 -28.38
CA ASP A 94 15.35 6.84 -28.63
C ASP A 94 16.17 7.85 -27.81
N PHE A 95 16.53 7.46 -26.60
CA PHE A 95 17.27 8.29 -25.65
C PHE A 95 18.64 8.72 -26.19
N SER A 96 19.22 7.98 -27.14
CA SER A 96 20.49 8.35 -27.78
C SER A 96 20.38 9.61 -28.67
N LYS A 97 19.16 9.95 -29.10
CA LYS A 97 18.86 11.13 -29.90
C LYS A 97 18.40 12.33 -29.09
N LEU A 98 18.12 12.14 -27.82
CA LEU A 98 17.74 13.25 -26.96
C LEU A 98 18.94 14.18 -26.70
N PRO A 99 18.73 15.50 -26.63
CA PRO A 99 19.81 16.41 -26.31
C PRO A 99 20.45 16.08 -24.96
N MET A 100 21.78 16.13 -24.89
CA MET A 100 22.48 15.99 -23.61
C MET A 100 21.99 17.04 -22.60
N ASN A 101 21.99 16.71 -21.33
CA ASN A 101 21.58 17.60 -20.22
C ASN A 101 20.12 18.08 -20.29
N SER A 102 19.24 17.41 -21.06
CA SER A 102 17.85 17.86 -21.26
C SER A 102 16.88 17.46 -20.15
N LYS A 103 17.37 16.82 -19.09
CA LYS A 103 16.56 16.34 -17.95
C LYS A 103 15.30 15.57 -18.40
N LYS A 104 15.49 14.59 -19.27
CA LYS A 104 14.43 13.70 -19.75
C LYS A 104 14.67 12.29 -19.23
N ALA A 105 13.62 11.68 -18.70
CA ALA A 105 13.68 10.34 -18.18
C ALA A 105 12.37 9.58 -18.40
N SER A 106 12.45 8.27 -18.52
CA SER A 106 11.30 7.35 -18.52
C SER A 106 11.31 6.47 -17.29
N LEU A 107 10.15 5.96 -16.95
CA LEU A 107 9.96 4.96 -15.91
C LEU A 107 8.89 3.98 -16.37
N VAL A 108 9.16 2.69 -16.20
CA VAL A 108 8.27 1.59 -16.55
C VAL A 108 8.07 0.69 -15.35
N PHE A 109 6.83 0.31 -15.08
CA PHE A 109 6.45 -0.63 -14.05
C PHE A 109 5.61 -1.76 -14.66
N ARG A 110 6.02 -3.03 -14.49
CA ARG A 110 5.29 -4.20 -15.03
C ARG A 110 4.92 -4.06 -16.52
N ASN A 111 5.84 -3.58 -17.34
CA ASN A 111 5.63 -3.25 -18.78
C ASN A 111 4.60 -2.15 -19.05
N HIS A 112 4.19 -1.40 -18.03
CA HIS A 112 3.35 -0.24 -18.18
C HIS A 112 4.23 1.02 -18.11
N ASP A 113 4.17 1.84 -19.16
CA ASP A 113 4.87 3.13 -19.20
C ASP A 113 4.21 4.10 -18.21
N MET A 114 5.00 4.60 -17.27
CA MET A 114 4.54 5.49 -16.21
C MET A 114 4.26 6.93 -16.68
N MET A 115 4.13 7.16 -18.00
CA MET A 115 3.50 8.38 -18.53
C MET A 115 2.08 8.53 -18.03
N THR A 116 1.40 7.40 -17.78
CA THR A 116 0.08 7.33 -17.16
C THR A 116 0.11 6.49 -15.89
N ASP A 117 -0.93 6.60 -15.07
CA ASP A 117 -1.01 5.84 -13.83
C ASP A 117 -1.22 4.35 -14.08
N TYR A 118 -0.51 3.52 -13.31
CA TYR A 118 -0.78 2.08 -13.21
C TYR A 118 -1.95 1.84 -12.26
N LYS A 119 -3.03 1.20 -12.74
CA LYS A 119 -4.31 1.05 -12.01
C LYS A 119 -4.71 -0.38 -11.69
N GLU A 120 -3.88 -1.36 -12.07
CA GLU A 120 -4.13 -2.74 -11.64
C GLU A 120 -3.84 -2.89 -10.15
N VAL A 121 -4.78 -3.52 -9.44
CA VAL A 121 -4.67 -3.67 -7.99
C VAL A 121 -3.62 -4.72 -7.66
N ILE A 122 -2.72 -4.37 -6.76
CA ILE A 122 -1.72 -5.26 -6.20
C ILE A 122 -2.11 -5.53 -4.74
N GLU A 123 -2.23 -6.80 -4.39
CA GLU A 123 -2.60 -7.22 -3.03
C GLU A 123 -1.36 -7.67 -2.26
N VAL A 124 -1.29 -7.28 -0.99
CA VAL A 124 -0.24 -7.72 -0.07
C VAL A 124 -0.90 -8.32 1.16
N ASP A 125 -0.74 -9.63 1.32
CA ASP A 125 -1.30 -10.38 2.43
C ASP A 125 -0.73 -9.94 3.80
N PRO A 126 -1.43 -10.22 4.91
CA PRO A 126 -0.93 -9.94 6.24
C PRO A 126 0.48 -10.51 6.47
N GLU A 127 1.34 -9.73 7.12
CA GLU A 127 2.73 -10.09 7.45
C GLU A 127 3.58 -10.52 6.23
N CYS A 128 3.17 -10.10 5.02
CA CYS A 128 3.87 -10.38 3.76
C CYS A 128 4.45 -9.12 3.13
N ASP A 129 5.36 -9.36 2.18
CA ASP A 129 6.01 -8.33 1.37
C ASP A 129 5.58 -8.44 -0.09
N GLU A 130 5.56 -7.32 -0.77
CA GLU A 130 5.49 -7.22 -2.24
C GLU A 130 6.64 -6.37 -2.76
N THR A 131 7.29 -6.84 -3.82
CA THR A 131 8.39 -6.13 -4.45
C THR A 131 7.92 -5.48 -5.76
N LEU A 132 8.09 -4.18 -5.85
CA LEU A 132 7.79 -3.39 -7.03
C LEU A 132 9.08 -3.03 -7.75
N SER A 133 9.33 -3.67 -8.90
CA SER A 133 10.52 -3.46 -9.72
C SER A 133 10.23 -2.51 -10.86
N PHE A 134 11.07 -1.52 -11.03
CA PHE A 134 10.96 -0.51 -12.08
C PHE A 134 12.13 -0.64 -13.04
N THR A 135 11.90 -0.27 -14.29
CA THR A 135 12.93 -0.03 -15.29
C THR A 135 12.78 1.36 -15.89
N GLY A 136 13.77 1.85 -16.60
CA GLY A 136 13.66 3.17 -17.21
C GLY A 136 14.95 3.61 -17.88
N HIS A 137 14.91 4.81 -18.42
CA HIS A 137 16.01 5.43 -19.14
C HIS A 137 16.16 6.89 -18.74
N SER A 138 17.34 7.44 -18.96
CA SER A 138 17.59 8.88 -18.84
C SER A 138 18.48 9.35 -20.00
N ASN A 139 18.35 10.59 -20.38
CA ASN A 139 19.25 11.18 -21.36
C ASN A 139 20.67 11.29 -20.78
N ALA A 140 21.66 11.30 -21.69
CA ALA A 140 23.06 11.46 -21.34
C ALA A 140 23.33 12.87 -20.75
N THR A 141 24.30 12.93 -19.83
CA THR A 141 24.76 14.17 -19.20
C THR A 141 26.27 14.33 -19.39
N THR A 142 26.75 15.58 -19.41
CA THR A 142 28.17 15.92 -19.51
C THR A 142 28.87 16.00 -18.17
N GLU A 143 28.09 16.04 -17.08
CA GLU A 143 28.56 16.15 -15.71
C GLU A 143 27.90 15.09 -14.85
N ILE A 144 28.47 14.82 -13.68
CA ILE A 144 27.84 13.96 -12.68
C ILE A 144 26.61 14.70 -12.14
N VAL A 145 25.45 14.06 -12.25
CA VAL A 145 24.19 14.56 -11.71
C VAL A 145 23.78 13.69 -10.54
N ALA A 146 23.50 14.31 -9.41
CA ALA A 146 22.86 13.69 -8.24
C ALA A 146 21.56 14.47 -8.00
N ASP A 147 20.45 13.97 -8.54
CA ASP A 147 19.16 14.66 -8.56
C ASP A 147 18.03 13.63 -8.45
N GLN A 148 16.83 14.08 -8.16
CA GLN A 148 15.63 13.25 -8.06
C GLN A 148 14.76 13.49 -9.30
N PRO A 149 14.70 12.55 -10.25
CA PRO A 149 13.88 12.72 -11.46
C PRO A 149 12.39 12.50 -11.22
N PHE A 150 12.02 11.63 -10.28
CA PHE A 150 10.63 11.24 -10.05
C PHE A 150 10.29 11.16 -8.56
N GLU A 151 9.01 11.37 -8.27
CA GLU A 151 8.33 10.92 -7.06
C GLU A 151 7.33 9.82 -7.44
N ILE A 152 7.35 8.71 -6.73
CA ILE A 152 6.38 7.63 -6.89
C ILE A 152 5.29 7.82 -5.84
N ILE A 153 4.05 7.96 -6.31
CA ILE A 153 2.88 8.18 -5.47
C ILE A 153 1.99 6.93 -5.55
N MET A 154 1.64 6.37 -4.40
CA MET A 154 0.78 5.19 -4.31
C MET A 154 -0.47 5.47 -3.52
N THR A 155 -1.60 4.92 -3.97
CA THR A 155 -2.84 4.87 -3.18
C THR A 155 -2.96 3.49 -2.55
N VAL A 156 -2.84 3.44 -1.23
CA VAL A 156 -2.89 2.19 -0.44
C VAL A 156 -4.14 2.19 0.44
N GLY A 157 -4.79 1.05 0.55
CA GLY A 157 -5.97 0.88 1.40
C GLY A 157 -6.22 -0.58 1.74
N PHE A 158 -7.22 -0.87 2.56
CA PHE A 158 -7.67 -2.24 2.78
C PHE A 158 -8.49 -2.76 1.58
N LYS A 159 -8.44 -4.09 1.41
CA LYS A 159 -9.30 -4.86 0.51
C LYS A 159 -10.74 -4.86 1.01
#